data_9cd8cb0ad9859f0b1cacfc4760d96a6b
#
_entry.id   9cd8cb0ad9859f0b1cacfc4760d96a6b
#
_cell.length_a   1.000
_cell.length_b   1.000
_cell.length_c   1.000
_cell.angle_alpha   90.00
_cell.angle_beta   90.00
_cell.angle_gamma   90.00
#
_symmetry.space_group_name_H-M   'P 1'
#
loop_
_entity.id
_entity.type
_entity.pdbx_description
1 polymer ?
#
loop_
_entity_poly.entity_id
_entity_poly.type
_entity_poly.pdbx_seq_one_letter_code
_entity_poly.pdbx_strand_id
1 'polypeptide(L)'
;MSAALRAFSVTEEDENTGAIIFARHAITAAKAGADEYAGGDLGAVSCRRAPWADEYAGKPLPARAMIAHGWHFECSGCGKRIDEDFFYDNRLPLEGVIGTQHSRIYCGSRCARKEMSRERRRKAEQHRAIEAFKAIVLQRFPDADFCDAEQSHFRGHHAYVTEGRGGWHWKQVIVSFRFPGMHYGPATYRLDGGYGIGPYNAGY
;
A
#
# COMPACT_ATOMS: atom_id res chain seq x y z
N MET A 1 8.20 -17.24 32.48
CA MET A 1 7.66 -15.86 32.34
C MET A 1 8.24 -15.25 31.07
N SER A 2 7.42 -14.92 30.06
CA SER A 2 7.91 -14.30 28.83
C SER A 2 8.34 -12.84 29.15
N ALA A 3 9.60 -12.49 28.82
CA ALA A 3 10.08 -11.13 29.03
C ALA A 3 9.23 -10.14 28.17
N ALA A 4 8.81 -9.04 28.77
CA ALA A 4 8.00 -8.01 28.10
C ALA A 4 8.76 -7.41 26.92
N LEU A 5 8.05 -7.13 25.82
CA LEU A 5 8.58 -6.37 24.71
C LEU A 5 8.81 -4.91 25.13
N ARG A 6 9.87 -4.34 24.62
CA ARG A 6 10.27 -2.94 24.82
C ARG A 6 10.37 -2.23 23.50
N ALA A 7 10.03 -0.96 23.46
CA ALA A 7 10.12 -0.15 22.25
C ALA A 7 11.53 0.41 22.04
N PHE A 8 12.01 0.37 20.82
CA PHE A 8 13.26 0.95 20.38
C PHE A 8 13.02 1.80 19.13
N SER A 9 13.54 3.00 19.12
CA SER A 9 13.66 3.85 17.94
C SER A 9 14.85 3.33 17.12
N VAL A 10 14.59 2.83 15.94
CA VAL A 10 15.63 2.40 14.99
C VAL A 10 15.53 3.28 13.77
N THR A 11 16.61 3.97 13.46
CA THR A 11 16.70 4.91 12.33
C THR A 11 17.94 4.60 11.51
N GLU A 12 17.79 4.60 10.21
CA GLU A 12 18.88 4.63 9.25
C GLU A 12 19.37 6.07 9.13
N GLU A 13 20.69 6.29 9.15
CA GLU A 13 21.25 7.63 9.35
C GLU A 13 21.30 8.48 8.06
N ASP A 14 21.52 7.87 6.89
CA ASP A 14 21.70 8.58 5.63
C ASP A 14 20.37 9.05 5.03
N GLU A 15 19.34 8.19 5.00
CA GLU A 15 18.04 8.51 4.43
C GLU A 15 17.02 9.03 5.47
N ASN A 16 17.41 9.04 6.74
CA ASN A 16 16.54 9.45 7.86
C ASN A 16 15.20 8.69 7.89
N THR A 17 15.27 7.41 7.51
CA THR A 17 14.15 6.47 7.58
C THR A 17 14.22 5.63 8.84
N GLY A 18 13.10 5.09 9.29
CA GLY A 18 13.11 4.24 10.47
C GLY A 18 11.74 3.98 11.06
N ALA A 19 11.74 3.28 12.20
CA ALA A 19 10.53 2.90 12.91
C ALA A 19 10.74 2.72 14.40
N ILE A 20 9.65 2.61 15.14
CA ILE A 20 9.63 2.06 16.49
C ILE A 20 9.47 0.54 16.39
N ILE A 21 10.47 -0.18 16.84
CA ILE A 21 10.52 -1.65 16.83
C ILE A 21 10.38 -2.20 18.24
N PHE A 22 9.46 -3.14 18.41
CA PHE A 22 9.22 -3.79 19.70
C PHE A 22 9.99 -5.10 19.78
N ALA A 23 10.97 -5.16 20.67
CA ALA A 23 11.83 -6.33 20.89
C ALA A 23 12.16 -6.53 22.38
N ARG A 24 12.68 -7.69 22.74
CA ARG A 24 13.17 -7.94 24.10
C ARG A 24 14.52 -7.25 24.36
N HIS A 25 15.36 -7.15 23.31
CA HIS A 25 16.72 -6.64 23.39
C HIS A 25 16.99 -5.66 22.24
N ALA A 26 17.84 -4.67 22.51
CA ALA A 26 18.21 -3.66 21.52
C ALA A 26 18.82 -4.25 20.25
N ILE A 27 19.67 -5.28 20.38
CA ILE A 27 20.29 -5.94 19.21
C ILE A 27 19.26 -6.61 18.29
N THR A 28 18.17 -7.14 18.87
CA THR A 28 17.08 -7.73 18.07
C THR A 28 16.31 -6.65 17.31
N ALA A 29 16.07 -5.51 17.93
CA ALA A 29 15.46 -4.35 17.28
C ALA A 29 16.38 -3.78 16.18
N ALA A 30 17.67 -3.61 16.47
CA ALA A 30 18.66 -3.11 15.51
C ALA A 30 18.74 -4.02 14.27
N LYS A 31 18.78 -5.35 14.45
CA LYS A 31 18.76 -6.30 13.32
C LYS A 31 17.51 -6.15 12.46
N ALA A 32 16.34 -6.13 13.09
CA ALA A 32 15.09 -5.97 12.36
C ALA A 32 15.04 -4.65 11.56
N GLY A 33 15.54 -3.55 12.15
CA GLY A 33 15.63 -2.27 11.46
C GLY A 33 16.67 -2.24 10.35
N ALA A 34 17.83 -2.88 10.55
CA ALA A 34 18.85 -3.00 9.52
C ALA A 34 18.32 -3.81 8.31
N ASP A 35 17.64 -4.92 8.57
CA ASP A 35 17.04 -5.75 7.52
C ASP A 35 15.99 -4.97 6.70
N GLU A 36 15.20 -4.10 7.35
CA GLU A 36 14.11 -3.35 6.71
C GLU A 36 14.59 -2.07 6.01
N TYR A 37 15.55 -1.33 6.60
CA TYR A 37 15.90 0.02 6.15
C TYR A 37 17.33 0.13 5.59
N ALA A 38 18.25 -0.78 5.92
CA ALA A 38 19.66 -0.67 5.59
C ALA A 38 20.25 -1.91 4.90
N GLY A 39 19.42 -2.72 4.24
CA GLY A 39 19.87 -3.92 3.52
C GLY A 39 20.62 -4.95 4.39
N GLY A 40 20.40 -4.93 5.70
CA GLY A 40 21.04 -5.81 6.69
C GLY A 40 22.31 -5.23 7.33
N ASP A 41 22.71 -4.01 6.98
CA ASP A 41 23.88 -3.36 7.58
C ASP A 41 23.56 -2.77 8.96
N LEU A 42 24.02 -3.45 10.00
CA LEU A 42 23.89 -3.00 11.38
C LEU A 42 24.66 -1.70 11.69
N GLY A 43 25.71 -1.41 10.93
CA GLY A 43 26.52 -0.19 11.10
C GLY A 43 25.82 1.06 10.58
N ALA A 44 24.84 0.90 9.69
CA ALA A 44 24.06 2.01 9.11
C ALA A 44 22.83 2.38 9.92
N VAL A 45 22.53 1.69 11.03
CA VAL A 45 21.34 1.98 11.84
C VAL A 45 21.71 2.40 13.26
N SER A 46 21.03 3.44 13.74
CA SER A 46 21.00 3.84 15.15
C SER A 46 19.84 3.16 15.87
N CYS A 47 20.09 2.58 17.04
CA CYS A 47 19.06 1.92 17.84
C CYS A 47 19.07 2.49 19.27
N ARG A 48 17.99 3.17 19.65
CA ARG A 48 17.83 3.80 20.95
C ARG A 48 16.55 3.37 21.64
N ARG A 49 16.58 3.33 22.97
CA ARG A 49 15.41 2.99 23.79
C ARG A 49 14.33 4.09 23.63
N ALA A 50 13.07 3.69 23.41
CA ALA A 50 11.91 4.57 23.29
C ALA A 50 10.83 4.24 24.34
N PRO A 51 11.06 4.52 25.66
CA PRO A 51 10.18 4.09 26.75
C PRO A 51 8.74 4.60 26.61
N TRP A 52 8.55 5.77 26.01
CA TRP A 52 7.24 6.38 25.76
C TRP A 52 6.33 5.49 24.88
N ALA A 53 6.92 4.62 24.06
CA ALA A 53 6.17 3.76 23.15
C ALA A 53 5.90 2.36 23.76
N ASP A 54 6.36 2.02 24.94
CA ASP A 54 6.19 0.69 25.54
C ASP A 54 4.73 0.28 25.71
N GLU A 55 3.86 1.22 26.00
CA GLU A 55 2.42 0.99 26.14
C GLU A 55 1.73 0.48 24.87
N TYR A 56 2.39 0.67 23.71
CA TYR A 56 1.89 0.22 22.40
C TYR A 56 2.42 -1.17 22.02
N ALA A 57 3.15 -1.85 22.88
CA ALA A 57 3.61 -3.21 22.59
C ALA A 57 2.42 -4.14 22.29
N GLY A 58 2.39 -4.72 21.09
CA GLY A 58 1.28 -5.54 20.60
C GLY A 58 0.03 -4.77 20.15
N LYS A 59 0.11 -3.44 20.05
CA LYS A 59 -0.97 -2.56 19.59
C LYS A 59 -0.48 -1.69 18.44
N PRO A 60 -1.39 -1.16 17.58
CA PRO A 60 -1.01 -0.16 16.60
C PRO A 60 -0.45 1.11 17.26
N LEU A 61 0.76 1.50 16.89
CA LEU A 61 1.38 2.74 17.37
C LEU A 61 0.85 3.93 16.58
N PRO A 62 0.12 4.89 17.21
CA PRO A 62 -0.43 6.05 16.51
C PRO A 62 0.66 6.99 16.02
N ALA A 63 0.53 7.47 14.78
CA ALA A 63 1.48 8.43 14.20
C ALA A 63 1.59 9.72 15.03
N ARG A 64 0.48 10.18 15.65
CA ARG A 64 0.49 11.35 16.54
C ARG A 64 1.43 11.17 17.76
N ALA A 65 1.51 9.95 18.32
CA ALA A 65 2.42 9.68 19.43
C ALA A 65 3.88 9.73 18.98
N MET A 66 4.17 9.29 17.78
CA MET A 66 5.51 9.41 17.19
C MET A 66 5.87 10.87 16.91
N ILE A 67 4.96 11.66 16.35
CA ILE A 67 5.18 13.10 16.07
C ILE A 67 5.48 13.85 17.36
N ALA A 68 4.75 13.60 18.44
CA ALA A 68 5.00 14.17 19.75
C ALA A 68 6.39 13.83 20.35
N HIS A 69 7.12 12.91 19.71
CA HIS A 69 8.47 12.50 20.09
C HIS A 69 9.48 12.72 18.96
N GLY A 70 9.24 13.75 18.12
CA GLY A 70 10.18 14.24 17.13
C GLY A 70 10.18 13.51 15.80
N TRP A 71 9.25 12.56 15.56
CA TRP A 71 9.11 11.93 14.25
C TRP A 71 8.35 12.83 13.29
N HIS A 72 8.61 12.62 11.99
CA HIS A 72 7.86 13.29 10.94
C HIS A 72 7.37 12.28 9.92
N PHE A 73 6.31 12.64 9.20
CA PHE A 73 5.71 11.83 8.14
C PHE A 73 5.30 12.72 6.97
N GLU A 74 5.03 12.12 5.83
CA GLU A 74 4.34 12.78 4.74
C GLU A 74 2.84 12.45 4.77
N CYS A 75 2.00 13.47 4.63
CA CYS A 75 0.55 13.27 4.58
C CYS A 75 0.15 12.58 3.28
N SER A 76 -0.38 11.37 3.35
CA SER A 76 -0.84 10.60 2.19
C SER A 76 -1.96 11.28 1.38
N GLY A 77 -2.59 12.35 1.92
CA GLY A 77 -3.66 13.06 1.22
C GLY A 77 -3.23 14.36 0.55
N CYS A 78 -2.26 15.11 1.11
CA CYS A 78 -1.84 16.41 0.56
C CYS A 78 -0.33 16.51 0.28
N GLY A 79 0.45 15.49 0.59
CA GLY A 79 1.89 15.46 0.36
C GLY A 79 2.71 16.40 1.26
N LYS A 80 2.10 17.04 2.24
CA LYS A 80 2.85 17.92 3.16
C LYS A 80 3.55 17.08 4.21
N ARG A 81 4.77 17.50 4.56
CA ARG A 81 5.45 16.99 5.76
C ARG A 81 4.63 17.38 6.99
N ILE A 82 4.43 16.44 7.88
CA ILE A 82 3.70 16.59 9.15
C ILE A 82 4.63 16.21 10.30
N ASP A 83 4.97 17.19 11.10
CA ASP A 83 5.78 17.12 12.30
C ASP A 83 5.18 18.07 13.36
N GLU A 84 5.82 18.24 14.48
CA GLU A 84 5.34 19.10 15.55
C GLU A 84 5.23 20.57 15.09
N ASP A 85 6.20 21.06 14.33
CA ASP A 85 6.21 22.43 13.79
C ASP A 85 5.04 22.68 12.84
N PHE A 86 4.70 21.72 11.98
CA PHE A 86 3.54 21.82 11.09
C PHE A 86 2.25 22.07 11.88
N PHE A 87 2.04 21.39 13.01
CA PHE A 87 0.82 21.55 13.82
C PHE A 87 0.84 22.88 14.58
N TYR A 88 1.98 23.27 15.11
CA TYR A 88 2.17 24.55 15.76
C TYR A 88 1.89 25.74 14.81
N ASP A 89 2.53 25.78 13.66
CA ASP A 89 2.43 26.85 12.66
C ASP A 89 1.02 26.98 12.09
N ASN A 90 0.34 25.86 11.86
CA ASN A 90 -1.02 25.85 11.31
C ASN A 90 -2.12 25.90 12.39
N ARG A 91 -1.77 26.01 13.67
CA ARG A 91 -2.71 26.03 14.82
C ARG A 91 -3.68 24.85 14.78
N LEU A 92 -3.20 23.67 14.41
CA LEU A 92 -3.97 22.44 14.33
C LEU A 92 -3.68 21.55 15.53
N PRO A 93 -4.69 20.82 16.05
CA PRO A 93 -4.47 19.88 17.13
C PRO A 93 -3.77 18.61 16.61
N LEU A 94 -2.75 18.14 17.31
CA LEU A 94 -2.03 16.91 16.98
C LEU A 94 -2.95 15.68 17.05
N GLU A 95 -3.98 15.72 17.89
CA GLU A 95 -5.00 14.68 18.01
C GLU A 95 -5.78 14.43 16.72
N GLY A 96 -5.77 15.41 15.81
CA GLY A 96 -6.38 15.29 14.49
C GLY A 96 -5.66 14.37 13.53
N VAL A 97 -4.41 13.98 13.81
CA VAL A 97 -3.63 13.05 12.99
C VAL A 97 -4.29 11.68 12.95
N ILE A 98 -4.47 11.17 11.75
CA ILE A 98 -5.06 9.84 11.50
C ILE A 98 -3.98 8.94 10.92
N GLY A 99 -3.87 7.73 11.45
CA GLY A 99 -2.95 6.71 11.00
C GLY A 99 -2.02 6.21 12.09
N THR A 100 -1.30 5.15 11.76
CA THR A 100 -0.33 4.47 12.62
C THR A 100 0.97 4.28 11.86
N GLN A 101 2.03 3.87 12.53
CA GLN A 101 3.35 3.63 11.93
C GLN A 101 3.30 2.79 10.63
N HIS A 102 2.44 1.77 10.58
CA HIS A 102 2.34 0.85 9.43
C HIS A 102 1.10 1.09 8.55
N SER A 103 0.52 2.28 8.61
CA SER A 103 -0.63 2.65 7.79
C SER A 103 -0.42 3.97 7.07
N ARG A 104 -1.32 4.31 6.16
CA ARG A 104 -1.34 5.67 5.59
C ARG A 104 -1.61 6.70 6.68
N ILE A 105 -0.82 7.77 6.69
CA ILE A 105 -0.90 8.84 7.68
C ILE A 105 -1.46 10.09 7.02
N TYR A 106 -2.38 10.75 7.71
CA TYR A 106 -3.05 11.97 7.24
C TYR A 106 -2.96 13.06 8.30
N CYS A 107 -2.68 14.29 7.89
CA CYS A 107 -2.64 15.44 8.77
C CYS A 107 -4.00 15.80 9.41
N GLY A 108 -5.08 15.17 8.96
CA GLY A 108 -6.41 15.36 9.51
C GLY A 108 -7.51 14.67 8.72
N SER A 109 -8.72 14.70 9.25
CA SER A 109 -9.90 14.01 8.71
C SER A 109 -10.29 14.48 7.31
N ARG A 110 -10.00 15.74 6.94
CA ARG A 110 -10.25 16.27 5.59
C ARG A 110 -9.41 15.54 4.55
N CYS A 111 -8.11 15.36 4.80
CA CYS A 111 -7.20 14.65 3.90
C CYS A 111 -7.58 13.17 3.81
N ALA A 112 -7.86 12.52 4.94
CA ALA A 112 -8.29 11.12 4.97
C ALA A 112 -9.57 10.91 4.15
N ARG A 113 -10.61 11.72 4.36
CA ARG A 113 -11.87 11.62 3.61
C ARG A 113 -11.70 11.85 2.11
N LYS A 114 -10.87 12.84 1.73
CA LYS A 114 -10.59 13.14 0.31
C LYS A 114 -9.93 11.92 -0.37
N GLU A 115 -8.93 11.34 0.26
CA GLU A 115 -8.22 10.19 -0.28
C GLU A 115 -9.09 8.93 -0.33
N MET A 116 -9.86 8.66 0.72
CA MET A 116 -10.83 7.55 0.73
C MET A 116 -11.91 7.70 -0.37
N SER A 117 -12.35 8.93 -0.64
CA SER A 117 -13.30 9.20 -1.72
C SER A 117 -12.66 8.97 -3.09
N ARG A 118 -11.40 9.41 -3.27
CA ARG A 118 -10.64 9.18 -4.49
C ARG A 118 -10.40 7.69 -4.74
N GLU A 119 -10.03 6.96 -3.71
CA GLU A 119 -9.82 5.51 -3.78
C GLU A 119 -11.10 4.76 -4.18
N ARG A 120 -12.25 5.13 -3.58
CA ARG A 120 -13.55 4.55 -3.96
C ARG A 120 -13.88 4.82 -5.43
N ARG A 121 -13.65 6.05 -5.91
CA ARG A 121 -13.87 6.39 -7.32
C ARG A 121 -12.93 5.61 -8.24
N ARG A 122 -11.65 5.48 -7.86
CA ARG A 122 -10.68 4.68 -8.60
C ARG A 122 -11.10 3.22 -8.72
N LYS A 123 -11.52 2.60 -7.61
CA LYS A 123 -12.01 1.21 -7.61
C LYS A 123 -13.26 1.03 -8.47
N ALA A 124 -14.20 1.97 -8.40
CA ALA A 124 -15.39 1.94 -9.24
C ALA A 124 -15.05 2.05 -10.73
N GLU A 125 -14.05 2.86 -11.08
CA GLU A 125 -13.59 2.99 -12.46
C GLU A 125 -12.82 1.75 -12.94
N GLN A 126 -12.00 1.16 -12.09
CA GLN A 126 -11.35 -0.13 -12.38
C GLN A 126 -12.36 -1.24 -12.66
N HIS A 127 -13.40 -1.33 -11.81
CA HIS A 127 -14.48 -2.29 -12.01
C HIS A 127 -15.21 -2.04 -13.34
N ARG A 128 -15.54 -0.78 -13.64
CA ARG A 128 -16.20 -0.40 -14.90
C ARG A 128 -15.36 -0.77 -16.12
N ALA A 129 -14.05 -0.55 -16.07
CA ALA A 129 -13.14 -0.95 -17.12
C ALA A 129 -13.11 -2.47 -17.32
N ILE A 130 -13.05 -3.24 -16.24
CA ILE A 130 -13.06 -4.71 -16.29
C ILE A 130 -14.38 -5.20 -16.90
N GLU A 131 -15.53 -4.70 -16.47
CA GLU A 131 -16.84 -5.12 -17.00
C GLU A 131 -17.02 -4.76 -18.48
N ALA A 132 -16.54 -3.59 -18.90
CA ALA A 132 -16.54 -3.24 -20.33
C ALA A 132 -15.71 -4.23 -21.17
N PHE A 133 -14.57 -4.66 -20.64
CA PHE A 133 -13.70 -5.63 -21.35
C PHE A 133 -14.29 -7.04 -21.32
N LYS A 134 -14.96 -7.46 -20.25
CA LYS A 134 -15.73 -8.71 -20.22
C LYS A 134 -16.81 -8.71 -21.31
N ALA A 135 -17.50 -7.61 -21.51
CA ALA A 135 -18.50 -7.48 -22.55
C ALA A 135 -17.89 -7.64 -23.97
N ILE A 136 -16.70 -7.07 -24.22
CA ILE A 136 -15.98 -7.25 -25.50
C ILE A 136 -15.57 -8.71 -25.70
N VAL A 137 -15.07 -9.36 -24.64
CA VAL A 137 -14.70 -10.78 -24.69
C VAL A 137 -15.93 -11.64 -25.03
N LEU A 138 -17.08 -11.42 -24.42
CA LEU A 138 -18.31 -12.16 -24.70
C LEU A 138 -18.82 -11.96 -26.13
N GLN A 139 -18.65 -10.78 -26.72
CA GLN A 139 -18.98 -10.56 -28.12
C GLN A 139 -18.10 -11.41 -29.06
N ARG A 140 -16.85 -11.64 -28.71
CA ARG A 140 -15.89 -12.41 -29.51
C ARG A 140 -15.90 -13.90 -29.17
N PHE A 141 -16.16 -14.23 -27.93
CA PHE A 141 -16.17 -15.57 -27.34
C PHE A 141 -17.44 -15.73 -26.48
N PRO A 142 -18.59 -16.04 -27.08
CA PRO A 142 -19.88 -16.08 -26.38
C PRO A 142 -19.92 -17.06 -25.19
N ASP A 143 -19.15 -18.14 -25.26
CA ASP A 143 -19.08 -19.18 -24.23
C ASP A 143 -17.90 -18.94 -23.25
N ALA A 144 -17.37 -17.72 -23.20
CA ALA A 144 -16.29 -17.39 -22.29
C ALA A 144 -16.75 -17.44 -20.83
N ASP A 145 -16.00 -18.18 -20.01
CA ASP A 145 -16.14 -18.21 -18.57
C ASP A 145 -15.00 -17.40 -17.92
N PHE A 146 -15.36 -16.45 -17.06
CA PHE A 146 -14.39 -15.55 -16.44
C PHE A 146 -13.77 -16.15 -15.20
N CYS A 147 -12.44 -16.18 -15.17
CA CYS A 147 -11.68 -16.71 -14.04
C CYS A 147 -11.57 -15.65 -12.94
N ASP A 148 -12.15 -15.91 -11.77
CA ASP A 148 -11.93 -15.07 -10.60
C ASP A 148 -10.50 -15.18 -10.07
N ALA A 149 -9.95 -14.06 -9.58
CA ALA A 149 -8.58 -13.97 -9.07
C ALA A 149 -8.29 -14.96 -7.93
N GLU A 150 -9.32 -15.33 -7.16
CA GLU A 150 -9.21 -16.26 -6.03
C GLU A 150 -9.08 -17.73 -6.44
N GLN A 151 -9.49 -18.09 -7.64
CA GLN A 151 -9.52 -19.47 -8.12
C GLN A 151 -8.34 -19.85 -9.02
N SER A 152 -7.54 -18.89 -9.45
CA SER A 152 -6.41 -19.16 -10.34
C SER A 152 -5.11 -18.59 -9.78
N HIS A 153 -4.06 -19.40 -9.81
CA HIS A 153 -2.66 -18.93 -9.64
C HIS A 153 -2.28 -17.93 -10.74
N PHE A 154 -3.17 -17.64 -11.67
CA PHE A 154 -3.02 -16.71 -12.77
C PHE A 154 -3.71 -15.40 -12.40
N ARG A 155 -3.04 -14.29 -12.70
CA ARG A 155 -3.48 -12.92 -12.49
C ARG A 155 -4.90 -12.76 -13.03
N GLY A 156 -5.90 -12.71 -12.16
CA GLY A 156 -7.29 -12.49 -12.52
C GLY A 156 -7.49 -11.19 -13.31
N HIS A 157 -8.65 -10.59 -13.20
CA HIS A 157 -8.90 -9.32 -13.86
C HIS A 157 -8.10 -8.18 -13.23
N HIS A 158 -7.51 -7.32 -14.06
CA HIS A 158 -6.73 -6.17 -13.61
C HIS A 158 -7.04 -4.95 -14.47
N ALA A 159 -7.22 -3.79 -13.83
CA ALA A 159 -7.29 -2.51 -14.51
C ALA A 159 -6.40 -1.48 -13.81
N TYR A 160 -5.53 -0.85 -14.58
CA TYR A 160 -4.78 0.33 -14.14
C TYR A 160 -5.41 1.57 -14.75
N VAL A 161 -5.94 2.44 -13.88
CA VAL A 161 -6.62 3.67 -14.26
C VAL A 161 -5.95 4.87 -13.60
N THR A 162 -5.87 5.99 -14.30
CA THR A 162 -5.30 7.24 -13.81
C THR A 162 -6.32 8.37 -13.93
N GLU A 163 -6.35 9.27 -12.95
CA GLU A 163 -7.14 10.50 -13.02
C GLU A 163 -6.33 11.57 -13.74
N GLY A 164 -6.92 12.23 -14.74
CA GLY A 164 -6.29 13.27 -15.53
C GLY A 164 -7.26 14.36 -15.95
N ARG A 165 -6.82 15.27 -16.83
CA ARG A 165 -7.72 16.29 -17.42
C ARG A 165 -8.83 15.59 -18.22
N GLY A 166 -10.08 15.87 -17.88
CA GLY A 166 -11.25 15.25 -18.53
C GLY A 166 -11.76 13.97 -17.88
N GLY A 167 -11.19 13.52 -16.78
CA GLY A 167 -11.67 12.37 -16.01
C GLY A 167 -10.68 11.21 -15.88
N TRP A 168 -11.20 10.00 -15.82
CA TRP A 168 -10.42 8.79 -15.67
C TRP A 168 -9.95 8.25 -17.02
N HIS A 169 -8.68 7.85 -17.10
CA HIS A 169 -8.06 7.24 -18.26
C HIS A 169 -7.66 5.79 -17.96
N TRP A 170 -8.09 4.87 -18.78
CA TRP A 170 -7.70 3.47 -18.72
C TRP A 170 -6.32 3.31 -19.36
N LYS A 171 -5.32 2.94 -18.57
CA LYS A 171 -3.93 2.75 -19.02
C LYS A 171 -3.63 1.30 -19.34
N GLN A 172 -4.21 0.39 -18.55
CA GLN A 172 -4.08 -1.04 -18.77
C GLN A 172 -5.37 -1.70 -18.28
N VAL A 173 -5.92 -2.60 -19.08
CA VAL A 173 -7.01 -3.48 -18.67
C VAL A 173 -6.68 -4.88 -19.16
N ILE A 174 -6.78 -5.86 -18.30
CA ILE A 174 -6.57 -7.27 -18.59
C ILE A 174 -7.74 -8.05 -18.02
N VAL A 175 -8.33 -8.89 -18.83
CA VAL A 175 -9.41 -9.79 -18.44
C VAL A 175 -8.99 -11.22 -18.75
N SER A 176 -9.04 -12.09 -17.77
CA SER A 176 -8.74 -13.52 -17.91
C SER A 176 -10.01 -14.33 -18.04
N PHE A 177 -10.05 -15.28 -18.97
CA PHE A 177 -11.22 -16.09 -19.25
C PHE A 177 -10.83 -17.47 -19.80
N ARG A 178 -11.78 -18.38 -19.76
CA ARG A 178 -11.70 -19.71 -20.39
C ARG A 178 -12.84 -19.86 -21.38
N PHE A 179 -12.68 -20.73 -22.36
CA PHE A 179 -13.73 -21.12 -23.28
C PHE A 179 -13.71 -22.65 -23.50
N PRO A 180 -14.80 -23.27 -23.93
CA PRO A 180 -14.87 -24.71 -24.16
C PRO A 180 -13.77 -25.19 -25.12
N GLY A 181 -13.11 -26.31 -24.76
CA GLY A 181 -12.02 -26.89 -25.56
C GLY A 181 -10.62 -26.32 -25.26
N MET A 182 -10.46 -25.40 -24.33
CA MET A 182 -9.11 -25.00 -23.87
C MET A 182 -8.43 -26.11 -23.10
N HIS A 183 -7.23 -26.49 -23.54
CA HIS A 183 -6.37 -27.50 -22.89
C HIS A 183 -5.30 -26.89 -21.98
N TYR A 184 -5.12 -25.56 -22.06
CA TYR A 184 -4.10 -24.81 -21.31
C TYR A 184 -4.73 -23.77 -20.39
N GLY A 185 -3.91 -23.04 -19.64
CA GLY A 185 -4.36 -22.00 -18.71
C GLY A 185 -5.24 -20.92 -19.35
N PRO A 186 -5.81 -20.01 -18.57
CA PRO A 186 -6.76 -19.04 -19.06
C PRO A 186 -6.19 -18.15 -20.17
N ALA A 187 -7.02 -17.80 -21.13
CA ALA A 187 -6.73 -16.75 -22.09
C ALA A 187 -6.79 -15.38 -21.40
N THR A 188 -6.06 -14.41 -21.92
CA THR A 188 -6.14 -13.01 -21.48
C THR A 188 -6.47 -12.10 -22.66
N TYR A 189 -7.35 -11.13 -22.44
CA TYR A 189 -7.64 -10.05 -23.37
C TYR A 189 -7.17 -8.71 -22.79
N ARG A 190 -6.52 -7.88 -23.59
CA ARG A 190 -5.87 -6.65 -23.13
C ARG A 190 -6.37 -5.42 -23.85
N LEU A 191 -6.14 -4.23 -23.26
CA LEU A 191 -6.56 -2.92 -23.80
C LEU A 191 -6.03 -2.62 -25.21
N ASP A 192 -4.85 -3.13 -25.57
CA ASP A 192 -4.26 -2.99 -26.92
C ASP A 192 -4.91 -3.89 -27.99
N GLY A 193 -5.96 -4.65 -27.63
CA GLY A 193 -6.60 -5.63 -28.48
C GLY A 193 -5.83 -6.94 -28.60
N GLY A 194 -4.68 -7.06 -27.97
CA GLY A 194 -3.91 -8.29 -27.88
C GLY A 194 -4.64 -9.33 -27.02
N TYR A 195 -4.59 -10.58 -27.47
CA TYR A 195 -5.01 -11.68 -26.63
C TYR A 195 -3.97 -12.79 -26.63
N GLY A 196 -3.89 -13.54 -25.53
CA GLY A 196 -2.93 -14.61 -25.39
C GLY A 196 -3.50 -15.80 -24.62
N ILE A 197 -2.98 -16.99 -24.87
CA ILE A 197 -3.37 -18.24 -24.24
C ILE A 197 -2.20 -18.78 -23.42
N GLY A 198 -2.45 -19.12 -22.12
CA GLY A 198 -1.47 -19.75 -21.24
C GLY A 198 -0.77 -18.80 -20.26
N PRO A 199 0.00 -19.37 -19.31
CA PRO A 199 0.54 -18.63 -18.17
C PRO A 199 1.64 -17.61 -18.52
N TYR A 200 2.20 -17.68 -19.70
CA TYR A 200 3.36 -16.88 -20.13
C TYR A 200 3.10 -15.95 -21.31
N ASN A 201 1.86 -15.76 -21.73
CA ASN A 201 1.55 -14.79 -22.79
C ASN A 201 1.51 -13.37 -22.25
N ALA A 202 2.62 -12.91 -21.73
CA ALA A 202 2.99 -11.52 -21.64
C ALA A 202 3.70 -11.17 -22.97
N GLY A 203 2.94 -10.79 -23.97
CA GLY A 203 3.51 -10.20 -25.17
C GLY A 203 3.55 -11.11 -26.41
N TYR A 204 2.53 -11.02 -27.16
CA TYR A 204 2.57 -10.98 -28.61
C TYR A 204 1.57 -9.94 -29.08
#